data_e52a46f033b8b5703e8ea9f5a0b6bc57
#
_entry.id   e52a46f033b8b5703e8ea9f5a0b6bc57
#
_cell.length_a   1.000
_cell.length_b   1.000
_cell.length_c   1.000
_cell.angle_alpha   90.00
_cell.angle_beta   90.00
_cell.angle_gamma   90.00
#
_symmetry.space_group_name_H-M   'P 1'
#
loop_
_entity.id
_entity.type
_entity.pdbx_description
1 polymer ?
#
loop_
_entity_poly.entity_id
_entity_poly.type
_entity_poly.pdbx_seq_one_letter_code
_entity_poly.pdbx_strand_id
1 'polypeptide(L)'
;MKKTLIRVLLGAGLLSGIGLLVVGYFLITPSTYEVKGRVAGIDDGGTTLVVEHEEIPGYMPPMIMPLPVADPSMTASLQPDDAIEFTLTVSGDSTWISSIGSLPDTAVARNPAHTTQSLPSSASLNEGPRPLEEGDAVPADLTLVDHSGEPIRMADFRGQAVALTFIYTSCPLPDYCPLMSRRFATLQPRLRDRFGDRAHLLSISFDPATDTPAVLRDYAADYTDRLDTWTFATGDTSQVTRATRLFRVYTEPEEGEIVHNLVTAVVGPDGTVRRLFRDNEWTPEDVMRTVDRVL
;
A
#
# COMPACT_ATOMS: atom_id res chain seq x y z
N MET A 1 42.92 35.44 -27.97
CA MET A 1 41.45 35.28 -27.70
C MET A 1 40.96 33.82 -27.84
N LYS A 2 41.41 32.99 -28.84
CA LYS A 2 40.89 31.62 -29.03
C LYS A 2 41.25 30.59 -27.89
N LYS A 3 42.39 30.75 -27.19
CA LYS A 3 42.79 29.80 -26.13
C LYS A 3 42.01 29.96 -24.81
N THR A 4 41.48 31.15 -24.53
CA THR A 4 40.69 31.42 -23.30
C THR A 4 39.27 30.88 -23.43
N LEU A 5 38.68 30.91 -24.63
CA LEU A 5 37.34 30.41 -24.91
C LEU A 5 37.23 28.89 -24.77
N ILE A 6 38.28 28.15 -25.20
CA ILE A 6 38.30 26.69 -25.10
C ILE A 6 38.40 26.22 -23.63
N ARG A 7 39.13 26.96 -22.76
CA ARG A 7 39.21 26.63 -21.34
C ARG A 7 37.90 26.86 -20.58
N VAL A 8 37.13 27.87 -20.94
CA VAL A 8 35.81 28.14 -20.34
C VAL A 8 34.79 27.08 -20.77
N LEU A 9 34.82 26.63 -22.05
CA LEU A 9 33.93 25.58 -22.53
C LEU A 9 34.25 24.20 -21.93
N LEU A 10 35.54 23.88 -21.73
CA LEU A 10 35.94 22.64 -21.04
C LEU A 10 35.58 22.66 -19.54
N GLY A 11 35.69 23.80 -18.86
CA GLY A 11 35.30 23.94 -17.47
C GLY A 11 33.79 23.83 -17.27
N ALA A 12 32.97 24.42 -18.14
CA ALA A 12 31.53 24.31 -18.09
C ALA A 12 31.04 22.88 -18.37
N GLY A 13 31.66 22.16 -19.30
CA GLY A 13 31.35 20.77 -19.58
C GLY A 13 31.68 19.84 -18.43
N LEU A 14 32.80 20.07 -17.72
CA LEU A 14 33.20 19.28 -16.57
C LEU A 14 32.25 19.47 -15.36
N LEU A 15 31.86 20.72 -15.09
CA LEU A 15 30.92 21.04 -14.02
C LEU A 15 29.51 20.48 -14.29
N SER A 16 29.06 20.53 -15.56
CA SER A 16 27.78 19.91 -15.94
C SER A 16 27.80 18.40 -15.85
N GLY A 17 28.93 17.75 -16.21
CA GLY A 17 29.10 16.31 -16.09
C GLY A 17 29.15 15.82 -14.64
N ILE A 18 29.83 16.58 -13.76
CA ILE A 18 29.88 16.27 -12.32
C ILE A 18 28.48 16.49 -11.70
N GLY A 19 27.77 17.54 -12.06
CA GLY A 19 26.43 17.80 -11.58
C GLY A 19 25.45 16.68 -11.96
N LEU A 20 25.49 16.18 -13.21
CA LEU A 20 24.68 15.07 -13.67
C LEU A 20 25.02 13.75 -12.96
N LEU A 21 26.31 13.49 -12.70
CA LEU A 21 26.75 12.30 -11.96
C LEU A 21 26.33 12.36 -10.49
N VAL A 22 26.39 13.53 -9.85
CA VAL A 22 25.95 13.72 -8.46
C VAL A 22 24.44 13.56 -8.33
N VAL A 23 23.66 14.18 -9.23
CA VAL A 23 22.20 14.00 -9.26
C VAL A 23 21.81 12.55 -9.55
N GLY A 24 22.48 11.89 -10.50
CA GLY A 24 22.26 10.47 -10.80
C GLY A 24 22.63 9.57 -9.62
N TYR A 25 23.66 9.90 -8.86
CA TYR A 25 24.06 9.15 -7.66
C TYR A 25 23.00 9.26 -6.56
N PHE A 26 22.47 10.47 -6.28
CA PHE A 26 21.40 10.67 -5.30
C PHE A 26 20.07 10.00 -5.69
N LEU A 27 19.79 9.81 -6.98
CA LEU A 27 18.60 9.12 -7.47
C LEU A 27 18.69 7.58 -7.40
N ILE A 28 19.89 7.04 -7.19
CA ILE A 28 20.14 5.58 -7.20
C ILE A 28 20.44 5.05 -5.80
N THR A 29 20.88 5.90 -4.87
CA THR A 29 21.24 5.44 -3.52
C THR A 29 19.99 5.22 -2.68
N PRO A 30 19.80 4.00 -2.09
CA PRO A 30 18.72 3.75 -1.16
C PRO A 30 18.82 4.68 0.07
N SER A 31 17.68 5.13 0.58
CA SER A 31 17.61 5.75 1.90
C SER A 31 17.54 4.67 2.96
N THR A 32 18.19 4.88 4.10
CA THR A 32 18.18 3.96 5.22
C THR A 32 17.78 4.67 6.50
N TYR A 33 16.98 4.00 7.33
CA TYR A 33 16.50 4.49 8.61
C TYR A 33 16.78 3.45 9.70
N GLU A 34 17.38 3.88 10.80
CA GLU A 34 17.51 3.06 12.01
C GLU A 34 16.23 3.19 12.83
N VAL A 35 15.53 2.09 13.01
CA VAL A 35 14.17 2.06 13.56
C VAL A 35 14.12 1.09 14.72
N LYS A 36 13.43 1.47 15.80
CA LYS A 36 13.13 0.56 16.91
C LYS A 36 11.69 0.11 16.83
N GLY A 37 11.45 -1.11 17.28
CA GLY A 37 10.11 -1.67 17.27
C GLY A 37 10.00 -2.96 18.06
N ARG A 38 8.79 -3.52 18.07
CA ARG A 38 8.50 -4.86 18.60
C ARG A 38 8.00 -5.76 17.52
N VAL A 39 8.37 -7.01 17.59
CA VAL A 39 7.88 -8.04 16.70
C VAL A 39 6.41 -8.30 17.01
N ALA A 40 5.53 -7.97 16.08
CA ALA A 40 4.10 -8.29 16.17
C ALA A 40 3.78 -9.66 15.56
N GLY A 41 4.58 -10.11 14.56
CA GLY A 41 4.42 -11.41 13.95
C GLY A 41 5.48 -11.69 12.89
N ILE A 42 5.56 -12.95 12.46
CA ILE A 42 6.48 -13.42 11.41
C ILE A 42 5.67 -14.33 10.51
N ASP A 43 5.77 -14.17 9.19
CA ASP A 43 5.08 -15.02 8.22
C ASP A 43 5.73 -16.41 8.07
N ASP A 44 5.01 -17.34 7.43
CA ASP A 44 5.54 -18.66 7.07
C ASP A 44 6.73 -18.49 6.12
N GLY A 45 7.87 -18.97 6.54
CA GLY A 45 9.12 -18.87 5.81
C GLY A 45 10.00 -17.68 6.21
N GLY A 46 9.53 -16.80 7.11
CA GLY A 46 10.33 -15.72 7.67
C GLY A 46 10.67 -14.60 6.68
N THR A 47 9.93 -14.50 5.59
CA THR A 47 10.19 -13.50 4.52
C THR A 47 9.60 -12.13 4.82
N THR A 48 8.64 -12.07 5.76
CA THR A 48 7.98 -10.82 6.18
C THR A 48 7.92 -10.76 7.70
N LEU A 49 8.37 -9.65 8.25
CA LEU A 49 8.30 -9.35 9.67
C LEU A 49 7.20 -8.29 9.90
N VAL A 50 6.20 -8.61 10.70
CA VAL A 50 5.23 -7.61 11.16
C VAL A 50 5.81 -6.94 12.38
N VAL A 51 6.03 -5.62 12.30
CA VAL A 51 6.69 -4.84 13.34
C VAL A 51 5.80 -3.70 13.78
N GLU A 52 5.60 -3.56 15.09
CA GLU A 52 5.18 -2.32 15.71
C GLU A 52 6.40 -1.43 15.87
N HIS A 53 6.53 -0.39 15.05
CA HIS A 53 7.68 0.49 15.06
C HIS A 53 7.37 1.87 15.63
N GLU A 54 8.40 2.51 16.21
CA GLU A 54 8.34 3.90 16.63
C GLU A 54 8.28 4.83 15.39
N GLU A 55 8.04 6.12 15.61
CA GLU A 55 8.09 7.12 14.53
C GLU A 55 9.42 7.03 13.76
N ILE A 56 9.33 7.01 12.43
CA ILE A 56 10.48 7.16 11.53
C ILE A 56 10.50 8.61 11.05
N PRO A 57 11.36 9.47 11.64
CA PRO A 57 11.30 10.91 11.42
C PRO A 57 11.41 11.29 9.94
N GLY A 58 10.42 12.04 9.46
CA GLY A 58 10.38 12.50 8.07
C GLY A 58 9.98 11.43 7.04
N TYR A 59 9.58 10.22 7.50
CA TYR A 59 9.16 9.13 6.63
C TYR A 59 7.78 8.59 6.99
N MET A 60 7.56 8.08 8.22
CA MET A 60 6.23 7.60 8.62
C MET A 60 6.01 7.69 10.14
N PRO A 61 4.74 7.84 10.59
CA PRO A 61 4.39 7.82 12.01
C PRO A 61 4.57 6.42 12.62
N PRO A 62 4.49 6.27 13.96
CA PRO A 62 4.45 4.96 14.60
C PRO A 62 3.27 4.15 14.08
N MET A 63 3.51 2.87 13.72
CA MET A 63 2.45 1.97 13.27
C MET A 63 2.89 0.52 13.33
N ILE A 64 1.92 -0.40 13.19
CA ILE A 64 2.22 -1.80 12.96
C ILE A 64 2.11 -2.08 11.46
N MET A 65 3.14 -2.64 10.85
CA MET A 65 3.12 -2.96 9.44
C MET A 65 3.96 -4.19 9.09
N PRO A 66 3.58 -4.93 8.03
CA PRO A 66 4.42 -5.98 7.48
C PRO A 66 5.55 -5.38 6.64
N LEU A 67 6.78 -5.77 6.96
CA LEU A 67 7.98 -5.38 6.24
C LEU A 67 8.68 -6.62 5.68
N PRO A 68 8.95 -6.69 4.37
CA PRO A 68 9.82 -7.72 3.81
C PRO A 68 11.20 -7.68 4.45
N VAL A 69 11.83 -8.83 4.65
CA VAL A 69 13.22 -8.91 5.10
C VAL A 69 14.15 -9.30 3.94
N ALA A 70 15.36 -8.76 3.93
CA ALA A 70 16.32 -9.05 2.86
C ALA A 70 16.75 -10.53 2.86
N ASP A 71 16.77 -11.16 4.03
CA ASP A 71 17.12 -12.59 4.19
C ASP A 71 16.23 -13.21 5.27
N PRO A 72 15.46 -14.27 4.96
CA PRO A 72 14.60 -14.96 5.92
C PRO A 72 15.34 -15.48 7.17
N SER A 73 16.65 -15.72 7.09
CA SER A 73 17.44 -16.15 8.24
C SER A 73 17.49 -15.11 9.36
N MET A 74 17.25 -13.82 9.07
CA MET A 74 17.20 -12.74 10.05
C MET A 74 16.08 -12.90 11.07
N THR A 75 15.00 -13.56 10.69
CA THR A 75 13.81 -13.75 11.54
C THR A 75 13.83 -15.07 12.32
N ALA A 76 14.75 -15.98 12.01
CA ALA A 76 14.77 -17.35 12.53
C ALA A 76 14.83 -17.47 14.06
N SER A 77 15.39 -16.48 14.75
CA SER A 77 15.51 -16.46 16.23
C SER A 77 14.51 -15.53 16.91
N LEU A 78 13.71 -14.81 16.15
CA LEU A 78 12.76 -13.83 16.67
C LEU A 78 11.46 -14.51 17.12
N GLN A 79 10.86 -13.92 18.15
CA GLN A 79 9.55 -14.31 18.66
C GLN A 79 8.64 -13.09 18.74
N PRO A 80 7.32 -13.27 18.68
CA PRO A 80 6.38 -12.18 18.97
C PRO A 80 6.70 -11.53 20.31
N ASP A 81 6.59 -10.19 20.36
CA ASP A 81 6.91 -9.30 21.48
C ASP A 81 8.42 -9.04 21.70
N ASP A 82 9.31 -9.62 20.91
CA ASP A 82 10.73 -9.26 20.98
C ASP A 82 10.96 -7.79 20.62
N ALA A 83 11.73 -7.09 21.45
CA ALA A 83 12.20 -5.73 21.16
C ALA A 83 13.38 -5.79 20.20
N ILE A 84 13.31 -5.07 19.11
CA ILE A 84 14.32 -5.06 18.04
C ILE A 84 14.70 -3.65 17.61
N GLU A 85 15.92 -3.51 17.10
CA GLU A 85 16.35 -2.40 16.27
C GLU A 85 16.63 -2.94 14.87
N PHE A 86 16.13 -2.25 13.85
CA PHE A 86 16.32 -2.71 12.48
C PHE A 86 16.63 -1.55 11.55
N THR A 87 17.35 -1.85 10.47
CA THR A 87 17.58 -0.90 9.38
C THR A 87 16.52 -1.08 8.32
N LEU A 88 15.66 -0.07 8.16
CA LEU A 88 14.71 0.00 7.07
C LEU A 88 15.40 0.62 5.85
N THR A 89 15.40 -0.08 4.73
CA THR A 89 15.97 0.39 3.47
C THR A 89 14.86 0.68 2.49
N VAL A 90 14.89 1.88 1.90
CA VAL A 90 13.93 2.36 0.90
C VAL A 90 14.67 2.65 -0.40
N SER A 91 14.25 2.04 -1.49
CA SER A 91 14.83 2.26 -2.82
C SER A 91 13.75 2.25 -3.89
N GLY A 92 13.44 3.42 -4.44
CA GLY A 92 12.30 3.58 -5.34
C GLY A 92 11.00 3.13 -4.65
N ASP A 93 10.28 2.21 -5.27
CA ASP A 93 9.01 1.67 -4.76
C ASP A 93 9.18 0.47 -3.81
N SER A 94 10.39 0.16 -3.39
CA SER A 94 10.70 -1.02 -2.58
C SER A 94 11.19 -0.62 -1.19
N THR A 95 10.61 -1.25 -0.17
CA THR A 95 10.97 -1.05 1.24
C THR A 95 11.19 -2.41 1.88
N TRP A 96 12.31 -2.60 2.57
CA TRP A 96 12.62 -3.86 3.25
C TRP A 96 13.54 -3.66 4.45
N ILE A 97 13.53 -4.61 5.36
CA ILE A 97 14.48 -4.68 6.48
C ILE A 97 15.79 -5.30 5.97
N SER A 98 16.88 -4.56 6.09
CA SER A 98 18.22 -4.99 5.65
C SER A 98 19.11 -5.51 6.78
N SER A 99 18.79 -5.18 8.03
CA SER A 99 19.45 -5.76 9.23
C SER A 99 18.50 -5.74 10.43
N ILE A 100 18.68 -6.68 11.37
CA ILE A 100 17.91 -6.76 12.62
C ILE A 100 18.90 -7.02 13.77
N GLY A 101 18.73 -6.26 14.85
CA GLY A 101 19.44 -6.45 16.12
C GLY A 101 18.42 -6.61 17.26
N SER A 102 18.72 -7.50 18.21
CA SER A 102 17.89 -7.65 19.41
C SER A 102 18.17 -6.52 20.41
N LEU A 103 17.12 -6.00 21.03
CA LEU A 103 17.20 -4.99 22.08
C LEU A 103 16.75 -5.57 23.43
N PRO A 104 17.19 -5.00 24.55
CA PRO A 104 16.58 -5.28 25.86
C PRO A 104 15.08 -4.94 25.83
N ASP A 105 14.27 -5.75 26.50
CA ASP A 105 12.79 -5.58 26.54
C ASP A 105 12.34 -4.17 26.97
N THR A 106 13.15 -3.48 27.75
CA THR A 106 12.89 -2.11 28.22
C THR A 106 13.25 -1.01 27.22
N ALA A 107 13.85 -1.35 26.09
CA ALA A 107 14.35 -0.36 25.11
C ALA A 107 13.25 0.19 24.20
N VAL A 108 12.14 -0.52 24.07
CA VAL A 108 10.97 -0.12 23.29
C VAL A 108 9.75 -0.17 24.20
N ALA A 109 9.01 0.92 24.29
CA ALA A 109 7.81 0.98 25.09
C ALA A 109 6.78 -0.06 24.61
N ARG A 110 6.11 -0.72 25.54
CA ARG A 110 4.94 -1.54 25.20
C ARG A 110 3.73 -0.64 25.07
N ASN A 111 3.05 -0.71 23.97
CA ASN A 111 1.76 -0.05 23.84
C ASN A 111 0.72 -0.82 24.68
N PRO A 112 0.16 -0.23 25.74
CA PRO A 112 -0.79 -0.92 26.60
C PRO A 112 -2.08 -1.32 25.86
N ALA A 113 -2.41 -0.70 24.74
CA ALA A 113 -3.54 -1.09 23.91
C ALA A 113 -3.35 -2.50 23.27
N HIS A 114 -2.10 -2.91 23.06
CA HIS A 114 -1.77 -4.21 22.45
C HIS A 114 -1.62 -5.36 23.47
N THR A 115 -1.55 -5.06 24.77
CA THR A 115 -1.43 -6.10 25.81
C THR A 115 -2.75 -6.81 26.16
N THR A 116 -3.89 -6.30 25.71
CA THR A 116 -5.23 -6.86 26.00
C THR A 116 -5.91 -7.51 24.80
N GLN A 117 -5.44 -7.26 23.59
CA GLN A 117 -5.85 -8.02 22.41
C GLN A 117 -4.73 -8.99 22.08
N SER A 118 -5.05 -10.29 22.07
CA SER A 118 -4.14 -11.29 21.52
C SER A 118 -3.79 -10.84 20.10
N LEU A 119 -2.53 -10.39 19.90
CA LEU A 119 -1.95 -10.27 18.56
C LEU A 119 -2.39 -11.49 17.77
N PRO A 120 -2.81 -11.34 16.51
CA PRO A 120 -3.13 -12.51 15.71
C PRO A 120 -1.93 -13.44 15.79
N SER A 121 -2.11 -14.63 16.36
CA SER A 121 -1.03 -15.60 16.46
C SER A 121 -0.48 -15.84 15.05
N SER A 122 0.80 -16.15 14.93
CA SER A 122 1.38 -16.56 13.65
C SER A 122 0.52 -17.60 12.91
N ALA A 123 -0.18 -18.46 13.65
CA ALA A 123 -1.21 -19.36 13.13
C ALA A 123 -2.39 -18.62 12.48
N SER A 124 -2.86 -17.49 13.01
CA SER A 124 -3.98 -16.73 12.41
C SER A 124 -3.56 -15.85 11.23
N LEU A 125 -2.29 -15.51 11.13
CA LEU A 125 -1.72 -14.89 9.90
C LEU A 125 -1.62 -15.91 8.77
N ASN A 126 -1.53 -17.19 9.12
CA ASN A 126 -1.41 -18.34 8.19
C ASN A 126 -2.75 -18.98 7.84
N GLU A 127 -3.84 -18.69 8.55
CA GLU A 127 -5.19 -19.16 8.23
C GLU A 127 -5.87 -18.24 7.19
N GLY A 128 -5.36 -18.23 5.95
CA GLY A 128 -5.97 -17.43 4.90
C GLY A 128 -5.33 -17.67 3.52
N PRO A 129 -5.96 -17.12 2.48
CA PRO A 129 -5.37 -17.20 1.15
C PRO A 129 -4.03 -16.44 1.15
N ARG A 130 -3.04 -17.01 0.45
CA ARG A 130 -1.77 -16.33 0.18
C ARG A 130 -2.02 -14.93 -0.39
N PRO A 131 -1.34 -13.89 0.11
CA PRO A 131 -1.43 -12.57 -0.47
C PRO A 131 -1.09 -12.56 -1.96
N LEU A 132 -1.78 -11.71 -2.70
CA LEU A 132 -1.57 -11.55 -4.13
C LEU A 132 -0.30 -10.76 -4.43
N GLU A 133 0.37 -11.16 -5.50
CA GLU A 133 1.49 -10.45 -6.11
C GLU A 133 1.17 -10.12 -7.57
N GLU A 134 2.00 -9.30 -8.19
CA GLU A 134 1.87 -9.02 -9.62
C GLU A 134 2.00 -10.34 -10.41
N GLY A 135 1.05 -10.59 -11.31
CA GLY A 135 0.91 -11.84 -12.04
C GLY A 135 -0.08 -12.84 -11.45
N ASP A 136 -0.52 -12.67 -10.21
CA ASP A 136 -1.51 -13.55 -9.60
C ASP A 136 -2.93 -13.19 -10.05
N ALA A 137 -3.79 -14.21 -10.17
CA ALA A 137 -5.20 -14.02 -10.44
C ALA A 137 -5.94 -13.66 -9.15
N VAL A 138 -6.71 -12.57 -9.17
CA VAL A 138 -7.66 -12.26 -8.10
C VAL A 138 -8.75 -13.32 -8.09
N PRO A 139 -9.07 -13.93 -6.93
CA PRO A 139 -10.13 -14.93 -6.84
C PRO A 139 -11.45 -14.39 -7.40
N ALA A 140 -11.98 -15.08 -8.41
CA ALA A 140 -13.20 -14.66 -9.13
C ALA A 140 -14.43 -14.65 -8.21
N ASP A 141 -14.41 -15.46 -7.16
CA ASP A 141 -15.44 -15.61 -6.14
C ASP A 141 -15.30 -14.63 -4.96
N LEU A 142 -14.32 -13.71 -5.00
CA LEU A 142 -14.25 -12.62 -4.03
C LEU A 142 -15.50 -11.75 -4.18
N THR A 143 -16.37 -11.83 -3.18
CA THR A 143 -17.67 -11.20 -3.16
C THR A 143 -17.67 -10.05 -2.17
N LEU A 144 -18.28 -8.93 -2.56
CA LEU A 144 -18.51 -7.72 -1.76
C LEU A 144 -19.94 -7.27 -1.96
N VAL A 145 -20.32 -6.18 -1.30
CA VAL A 145 -21.61 -5.48 -1.47
C VAL A 145 -21.32 -4.06 -1.93
N ASP A 146 -21.91 -3.62 -3.00
CA ASP A 146 -21.71 -2.28 -3.54
C ASP A 146 -22.51 -1.19 -2.77
N HIS A 147 -22.28 0.06 -3.14
CA HIS A 147 -22.96 1.24 -2.58
C HIS A 147 -24.47 1.28 -2.83
N SER A 148 -25.03 0.41 -3.68
CA SER A 148 -26.49 0.23 -3.87
C SER A 148 -27.06 -0.87 -2.99
N GLY A 149 -26.22 -1.67 -2.35
CA GLY A 149 -26.59 -2.82 -1.55
C GLY A 149 -26.64 -4.14 -2.34
N GLU A 150 -26.19 -4.13 -3.60
CA GLU A 150 -26.17 -5.31 -4.44
C GLU A 150 -24.85 -6.08 -4.30
N PRO A 151 -24.90 -7.43 -4.31
CA PRO A 151 -23.69 -8.23 -4.28
C PRO A 151 -22.92 -8.09 -5.59
N ILE A 152 -21.59 -7.88 -5.49
CA ILE A 152 -20.67 -7.84 -6.61
C ILE A 152 -19.55 -8.86 -6.40
N ARG A 153 -19.00 -9.40 -7.48
CA ARG A 153 -17.86 -10.30 -7.45
C ARG A 153 -16.75 -9.80 -8.37
N MET A 154 -15.53 -10.15 -8.06
CA MET A 154 -14.42 -9.83 -8.98
C MET A 154 -14.61 -10.44 -10.38
N ALA A 155 -15.37 -11.53 -10.48
CA ALA A 155 -15.75 -12.10 -11.78
C ALA A 155 -16.59 -11.15 -12.64
N ASP A 156 -17.37 -10.26 -12.05
CA ASP A 156 -18.29 -9.37 -12.76
C ASP A 156 -17.55 -8.25 -13.51
N PHE A 157 -16.27 -8.01 -13.15
CA PHE A 157 -15.37 -7.07 -13.84
C PHE A 157 -14.51 -7.71 -14.94
N ARG A 158 -14.74 -8.98 -15.29
CA ARG A 158 -14.00 -9.62 -16.39
C ARG A 158 -14.21 -8.88 -17.71
N GLY A 159 -13.13 -8.69 -18.46
CA GLY A 159 -13.12 -7.89 -19.69
C GLY A 159 -12.80 -6.41 -19.45
N GLN A 160 -12.75 -5.96 -18.20
CA GLN A 160 -12.39 -4.61 -17.82
C GLN A 160 -11.03 -4.60 -17.10
N ALA A 161 -10.25 -3.54 -17.30
CA ALA A 161 -9.15 -3.21 -16.40
C ALA A 161 -9.73 -2.49 -15.18
N VAL A 162 -9.43 -2.98 -13.97
CA VAL A 162 -9.94 -2.42 -12.71
C VAL A 162 -8.79 -1.79 -11.94
N ALA A 163 -8.88 -0.48 -11.67
CA ALA A 163 -8.05 0.11 -10.64
C ALA A 163 -8.82 0.08 -9.31
N LEU A 164 -8.28 -0.62 -8.32
CA LEU A 164 -8.90 -0.74 -7.00
C LEU A 164 -8.02 -0.15 -5.91
N THR A 165 -8.65 0.38 -4.87
CA THR A 165 -7.99 0.88 -3.66
C THR A 165 -8.82 0.55 -2.43
N PHE A 166 -8.20 0.68 -1.26
CA PHE A 166 -8.83 0.45 0.03
C PHE A 166 -8.97 1.76 0.79
N ILE A 167 -10.13 1.95 1.43
CA ILE A 167 -10.48 3.18 2.16
C ILE A 167 -11.30 2.85 3.41
N TYR A 168 -11.51 3.85 4.28
CA TYR A 168 -12.66 3.95 5.16
C TYR A 168 -13.14 5.41 5.22
N THR A 169 -14.45 5.60 5.37
CA THR A 169 -15.05 6.93 5.11
C THR A 169 -14.71 7.95 6.19
N SER A 170 -14.47 7.52 7.41
CA SER A 170 -14.15 8.38 8.56
C SER A 170 -12.66 8.64 8.75
N CYS A 171 -11.81 8.33 7.75
CA CYS A 171 -10.37 8.58 7.82
C CYS A 171 -10.06 10.08 8.00
N PRO A 172 -9.41 10.48 9.12
CA PRO A 172 -9.15 11.88 9.40
C PRO A 172 -7.89 12.41 8.68
N LEU A 173 -7.08 11.51 8.10
CA LEU A 173 -5.78 11.87 7.52
C LEU A 173 -5.93 12.28 6.05
N PRO A 174 -5.67 13.57 5.69
CA PRO A 174 -5.92 14.09 4.34
C PRO A 174 -5.04 13.44 3.27
N ASP A 175 -3.89 12.90 3.64
CA ASP A 175 -2.91 12.29 2.74
C ASP A 175 -3.07 10.76 2.61
N TYR A 176 -4.14 10.19 3.20
CA TYR A 176 -4.49 8.76 3.16
C TYR A 176 -5.75 8.53 2.31
N CYS A 177 -6.83 7.98 2.88
CA CYS A 177 -8.05 7.66 2.14
C CYS A 177 -8.63 8.83 1.34
N PRO A 178 -8.68 10.08 1.88
CA PRO A 178 -9.13 11.23 1.08
C PRO A 178 -8.23 11.53 -0.13
N LEU A 179 -6.91 11.33 -0.02
CA LEU A 179 -6.01 11.46 -1.17
C LEU A 179 -6.27 10.40 -2.23
N MET A 180 -6.47 9.14 -1.84
CA MET A 180 -6.79 8.05 -2.78
C MET A 180 -8.08 8.34 -3.53
N SER A 181 -9.13 8.80 -2.82
CA SER A 181 -10.41 9.16 -3.43
C SER A 181 -10.28 10.37 -4.38
N ARG A 182 -9.52 11.40 -4.03
CA ARG A 182 -9.23 12.53 -4.96
C ARG A 182 -8.47 12.10 -6.21
N ARG A 183 -7.51 11.17 -6.08
CA ARG A 183 -6.78 10.63 -7.24
C ARG A 183 -7.69 9.80 -8.13
N PHE A 184 -8.59 9.02 -7.56
CA PHE A 184 -9.59 8.27 -8.32
C PHE A 184 -10.60 9.20 -9.00
N ALA A 185 -11.02 10.28 -8.36
CA ALA A 185 -11.84 11.33 -8.99
C ALA A 185 -11.14 11.97 -10.19
N THR A 186 -9.80 12.13 -10.11
CA THR A 186 -8.99 12.62 -11.25
C THR A 186 -8.84 11.55 -12.35
N LEU A 187 -8.77 10.27 -11.97
CA LEU A 187 -8.62 9.15 -12.91
C LEU A 187 -9.91 8.87 -13.68
N GLN A 188 -11.06 8.94 -13.03
CA GLN A 188 -12.35 8.52 -13.58
C GLN A 188 -12.66 9.13 -14.97
N PRO A 189 -12.67 10.45 -15.18
CA PRO A 189 -12.94 11.02 -16.48
C PRO A 189 -11.90 10.61 -17.53
N ARG A 190 -10.63 10.49 -17.14
CA ARG A 190 -9.53 10.12 -18.06
C ARG A 190 -9.63 8.67 -18.52
N LEU A 191 -9.96 7.74 -17.61
CA LEU A 191 -10.18 6.33 -17.95
C LEU A 191 -11.38 6.17 -18.87
N ARG A 192 -12.50 6.82 -18.54
CA ARG A 192 -13.71 6.80 -19.35
C ARG A 192 -13.46 7.35 -20.74
N ASP A 193 -12.83 8.52 -20.86
CA ASP A 193 -12.62 9.18 -22.15
C ASP A 193 -11.69 8.36 -23.07
N ARG A 194 -10.73 7.63 -22.50
CA ARG A 194 -9.77 6.84 -23.25
C ARG A 194 -10.23 5.41 -23.52
N PHE A 195 -10.87 4.76 -22.56
CA PHE A 195 -11.15 3.33 -22.58
C PHE A 195 -12.64 2.99 -22.54
N GLY A 196 -13.52 3.96 -22.27
CA GLY A 196 -14.95 3.72 -22.11
C GLY A 196 -15.23 2.70 -21.02
N ASP A 197 -16.13 1.75 -21.30
CA ASP A 197 -16.56 0.71 -20.37
C ASP A 197 -15.50 -0.39 -20.14
N ARG A 198 -14.33 -0.31 -20.78
CA ARG A 198 -13.25 -1.29 -20.60
C ARG A 198 -12.38 -1.00 -19.36
N ALA A 199 -12.58 0.14 -18.70
CA ALA A 199 -11.88 0.48 -17.45
C ALA A 199 -12.88 0.85 -16.36
N HIS A 200 -12.61 0.40 -15.13
CA HIS A 200 -13.47 0.60 -13.97
C HIS A 200 -12.65 0.97 -12.73
N LEU A 201 -13.23 1.75 -11.84
CA LEU A 201 -12.67 2.08 -10.52
C LEU A 201 -13.43 1.34 -9.43
N LEU A 202 -12.71 0.82 -8.44
CA LEU A 202 -13.29 0.12 -7.29
C LEU A 202 -12.62 0.60 -6.00
N SER A 203 -13.41 1.23 -5.11
CA SER A 203 -12.97 1.55 -3.75
C SER A 203 -13.62 0.57 -2.77
N ILE A 204 -12.79 -0.14 -2.00
CA ILE A 204 -13.23 -1.15 -1.04
C ILE A 204 -13.04 -0.58 0.36
N SER A 205 -14.14 -0.47 1.13
CA SER A 205 -14.03 -0.12 2.54
C SER A 205 -13.60 -1.32 3.37
N PHE A 206 -12.68 -1.07 4.30
CA PHE A 206 -12.26 -2.05 5.30
C PHE A 206 -12.88 -1.81 6.69
N ASP A 207 -13.82 -0.88 6.82
CA ASP A 207 -14.63 -0.65 8.04
C ASP A 207 -16.11 -1.04 7.83
N PRO A 208 -16.42 -2.34 7.74
CA PRO A 208 -17.78 -2.79 7.46
C PRO A 208 -18.77 -2.47 8.58
N ALA A 209 -18.28 -2.12 9.78
CA ALA A 209 -19.14 -1.77 10.91
C ALA A 209 -19.75 -0.37 10.74
N THR A 210 -19.00 0.56 10.16
CA THR A 210 -19.39 1.96 9.95
C THR A 210 -19.84 2.20 8.51
N ASP A 211 -19.09 1.67 7.55
CA ASP A 211 -19.24 1.94 6.12
C ASP A 211 -20.30 1.06 5.46
N THR A 212 -21.56 1.30 5.82
CA THR A 212 -22.69 0.65 5.15
C THR A 212 -22.80 1.10 3.68
N PRO A 213 -23.53 0.37 2.81
CA PRO A 213 -23.79 0.82 1.44
C PRO A 213 -24.31 2.26 1.33
N ALA A 214 -25.18 2.68 2.27
CA ALA A 214 -25.70 4.04 2.30
C ALA A 214 -24.62 5.07 2.62
N VAL A 215 -23.77 4.79 3.61
CA VAL A 215 -22.63 5.65 3.98
C VAL A 215 -21.64 5.76 2.82
N LEU A 216 -21.33 4.64 2.15
CA LEU A 216 -20.45 4.63 0.98
C LEU A 216 -21.02 5.44 -0.19
N ARG A 217 -22.32 5.39 -0.40
CA ARG A 217 -22.97 6.21 -1.44
C ARG A 217 -22.89 7.70 -1.12
N ASP A 218 -23.11 8.07 0.14
CA ASP A 218 -23.00 9.47 0.58
C ASP A 218 -21.56 9.96 0.48
N TYR A 219 -20.58 9.14 0.90
CA TYR A 219 -19.15 9.42 0.72
C TYR A 219 -18.77 9.58 -0.76
N ALA A 220 -19.26 8.70 -1.62
CA ALA A 220 -18.99 8.77 -3.05
C ALA A 220 -19.45 10.09 -3.68
N ALA A 221 -20.55 10.67 -3.21
CA ALA A 221 -21.10 11.93 -3.74
C ALA A 221 -20.14 13.13 -3.58
N ASP A 222 -19.19 13.05 -2.64
CA ASP A 222 -18.15 14.08 -2.47
C ASP A 222 -17.07 14.02 -3.58
N TYR A 223 -16.99 12.90 -4.32
CA TYR A 223 -15.94 12.66 -5.30
C TYR A 223 -16.45 12.44 -6.72
N THR A 224 -17.68 11.93 -6.89
CA THR A 224 -18.21 11.59 -8.21
C THR A 224 -19.74 11.59 -8.25
N ASP A 225 -20.28 11.96 -9.41
CA ASP A 225 -21.69 11.77 -9.82
C ASP A 225 -21.87 10.56 -10.76
N ARG A 226 -20.79 9.78 -11.03
CA ARG A 226 -20.73 8.72 -12.03
C ARG A 226 -20.41 7.36 -11.40
N LEU A 227 -21.39 6.77 -10.71
CA LEU A 227 -21.26 5.46 -10.06
C LEU A 227 -21.32 4.27 -11.05
N ASP A 228 -21.59 4.55 -12.33
CA ASP A 228 -21.54 3.58 -13.43
C ASP A 228 -20.09 3.15 -13.79
N THR A 229 -19.10 3.98 -13.49
CA THR A 229 -17.68 3.72 -13.79
C THR A 229 -16.79 3.68 -12.55
N TRP A 230 -17.37 3.90 -11.38
CA TRP A 230 -16.68 3.82 -10.10
C TRP A 230 -17.61 3.23 -9.02
N THR A 231 -17.29 2.02 -8.60
CA THR A 231 -18.00 1.32 -7.54
C THR A 231 -17.32 1.53 -6.19
N PHE A 232 -18.12 1.82 -5.17
CA PHE A 232 -17.70 1.79 -3.78
C PHE A 232 -18.30 0.54 -3.16
N ALA A 233 -17.52 -0.26 -2.46
CA ALA A 233 -17.92 -1.56 -1.96
C ALA A 233 -17.49 -1.79 -0.51
N THR A 234 -18.26 -2.61 0.18
CA THR A 234 -18.01 -3.13 1.52
C THR A 234 -18.45 -4.60 1.56
N GLY A 235 -18.71 -5.17 2.70
CA GLY A 235 -19.21 -6.52 2.85
C GLY A 235 -19.41 -6.88 4.32
N ASP A 236 -19.66 -8.14 4.61
CA ASP A 236 -19.52 -8.60 5.99
C ASP A 236 -18.03 -8.66 6.40
N THR A 237 -17.78 -8.79 7.71
CA THR A 237 -16.41 -8.82 8.24
C THR A 237 -15.55 -9.90 7.57
N SER A 238 -16.11 -11.05 7.21
CA SER A 238 -15.35 -12.14 6.59
C SER A 238 -14.97 -11.82 5.15
N GLN A 239 -15.84 -11.19 4.39
CA GLN A 239 -15.61 -10.76 3.01
C GLN A 239 -14.54 -9.67 2.96
N VAL A 240 -14.67 -8.66 3.83
CA VAL A 240 -13.72 -7.56 3.94
C VAL A 240 -12.36 -8.06 4.41
N THR A 241 -12.31 -8.91 5.44
CA THR A 241 -11.06 -9.54 5.91
C THR A 241 -10.39 -10.36 4.80
N ARG A 242 -11.17 -11.09 3.99
CA ARG A 242 -10.61 -11.83 2.84
C ARG A 242 -10.00 -10.86 1.82
N ALA A 243 -10.69 -9.76 1.49
CA ALA A 243 -10.18 -8.76 0.54
C ALA A 243 -8.90 -8.10 1.06
N THR A 244 -8.88 -7.64 2.31
CA THR A 244 -7.70 -6.98 2.91
C THR A 244 -6.50 -7.92 2.98
N ARG A 245 -6.68 -9.18 3.37
CA ARG A 245 -5.61 -10.20 3.38
C ARG A 245 -5.04 -10.47 2.00
N LEU A 246 -5.88 -10.63 0.98
CA LEU A 246 -5.45 -10.86 -0.40
C LEU A 246 -4.53 -9.75 -0.92
N PHE A 247 -4.81 -8.51 -0.58
CA PHE A 247 -4.03 -7.36 -1.04
C PHE A 247 -2.99 -6.87 -0.02
N ARG A 248 -2.80 -7.57 1.11
CA ARG A 248 -1.93 -7.16 2.23
C ARG A 248 -2.29 -5.78 2.77
N VAL A 249 -3.58 -5.50 2.88
CA VAL A 249 -4.04 -4.32 3.61
C VAL A 249 -4.09 -4.70 5.08
N TYR A 250 -3.22 -4.11 5.85
CA TYR A 250 -3.22 -4.21 7.29
C TYR A 250 -4.18 -3.18 7.87
N THR A 251 -4.95 -3.56 8.87
CA THR A 251 -5.89 -2.67 9.56
C THR A 251 -5.86 -2.98 11.06
N GLU A 252 -5.63 -1.96 11.90
CA GLU A 252 -5.64 -2.06 13.35
C GLU A 252 -6.48 -0.92 13.94
N PRO A 253 -7.54 -1.19 14.70
CA PRO A 253 -8.28 -0.16 15.42
C PRO A 253 -7.43 0.47 16.53
N GLU A 254 -7.30 1.79 16.54
CA GLU A 254 -6.57 2.54 17.56
C GLU A 254 -7.34 3.81 17.94
N GLU A 255 -7.72 3.94 19.23
CA GLU A 255 -8.34 5.14 19.83
C GLU A 255 -9.47 5.82 19.01
N GLY A 256 -10.24 5.03 18.25
CA GLY A 256 -11.34 5.52 17.41
C GLY A 256 -10.95 5.80 15.95
N GLU A 257 -9.71 5.53 15.59
CA GLU A 257 -9.20 5.54 14.23
C GLU A 257 -8.84 4.11 13.78
N ILE A 258 -8.56 3.92 12.51
CA ILE A 258 -8.03 2.65 11.99
C ILE A 258 -6.67 2.93 11.36
N VAL A 259 -5.62 2.47 12.02
CA VAL A 259 -4.27 2.47 11.45
C VAL A 259 -4.22 1.45 10.31
N HIS A 260 -3.74 1.85 9.15
CA HIS A 260 -3.67 1.00 7.98
C HIS A 260 -2.57 1.43 7.02
N ASN A 261 -2.08 0.49 6.23
CA ASN A 261 -1.24 0.81 5.08
C ASN A 261 -2.10 1.13 3.84
N LEU A 262 -1.50 1.80 2.86
CA LEU A 262 -2.15 2.13 1.61
C LEU A 262 -1.82 1.09 0.54
N VAL A 263 -2.85 0.60 -0.14
CA VAL A 263 -2.70 -0.30 -1.28
C VAL A 263 -3.64 0.15 -2.41
N THR A 264 -3.06 0.30 -3.58
CA THR A 264 -3.81 0.46 -4.83
C THR A 264 -3.33 -0.59 -5.82
N ALA A 265 -4.25 -1.26 -6.51
CA ALA A 265 -3.91 -2.29 -7.48
C ALA A 265 -4.54 -1.99 -8.84
N VAL A 266 -3.87 -2.39 -9.91
CA VAL A 266 -4.47 -2.49 -11.24
C VAL A 266 -4.60 -3.96 -11.61
N VAL A 267 -5.83 -4.39 -11.86
CA VAL A 267 -6.19 -5.74 -12.27
C VAL A 267 -6.56 -5.71 -13.75
N GLY A 268 -5.98 -6.59 -14.54
CA GLY A 268 -6.24 -6.68 -15.97
C GLY A 268 -7.61 -7.31 -16.30
N PRO A 269 -8.03 -7.25 -17.58
CA PRO A 269 -9.31 -7.81 -18.06
C PRO A 269 -9.49 -9.32 -17.79
N ASP A 270 -8.38 -10.02 -17.69
CA ASP A 270 -8.32 -11.44 -17.33
C ASP A 270 -8.38 -11.69 -15.82
N GLY A 271 -8.50 -10.62 -15.01
CA GLY A 271 -8.53 -10.65 -13.55
C GLY A 271 -7.17 -10.91 -12.89
N THR A 272 -6.08 -10.70 -13.61
CA THR A 272 -4.71 -10.85 -13.07
C THR A 272 -4.21 -9.50 -12.56
N VAL A 273 -3.59 -9.49 -11.38
CA VAL A 273 -2.92 -8.29 -10.83
C VAL A 273 -1.78 -7.87 -11.76
N ARG A 274 -1.82 -6.66 -12.25
CA ARG A 274 -0.82 -6.10 -13.17
C ARG A 274 0.16 -5.16 -12.48
N ARG A 275 -0.31 -4.48 -11.45
CA ARG A 275 0.51 -3.58 -10.63
C ARG A 275 -0.06 -3.48 -9.23
N LEU A 276 0.83 -3.42 -8.24
CA LEU A 276 0.53 -3.11 -6.85
C LEU A 276 1.32 -1.86 -6.44
N PHE A 277 0.62 -0.84 -5.97
CA PHE A 277 1.19 0.34 -5.36
C PHE A 277 0.93 0.24 -3.85
N ARG A 278 1.98 0.34 -3.03
CA ARG A 278 1.91 0.07 -1.57
C ARG A 278 2.11 1.33 -0.72
N ASP A 279 1.88 2.49 -1.31
CA ASP A 279 2.05 3.79 -0.68
C ASP A 279 1.11 4.84 -1.29
N ASN A 280 1.34 6.10 -0.95
CA ASN A 280 0.65 7.25 -1.53
C ASN A 280 1.51 8.04 -2.53
N GLU A 281 2.60 7.50 -3.06
CA GLU A 281 3.46 8.22 -3.99
C GLU A 281 3.03 8.08 -5.45
N TRP A 282 2.26 7.03 -5.80
CA TRP A 282 1.77 6.84 -7.14
C TRP A 282 0.89 7.99 -7.65
N THR A 283 0.96 8.28 -8.92
CA THR A 283 0.18 9.34 -9.58
C THR A 283 -0.92 8.77 -10.47
N PRO A 284 -1.97 9.55 -10.82
CA PRO A 284 -2.95 9.12 -11.82
C PRO A 284 -2.31 8.66 -13.14
N GLU A 285 -1.16 9.24 -13.52
CA GLU A 285 -0.39 8.85 -14.70
C GLU A 285 0.15 7.43 -14.61
N ASP A 286 0.56 6.99 -13.43
CA ASP A 286 1.09 5.63 -13.21
C ASP A 286 0.01 4.58 -13.43
N VAL A 287 -1.18 4.82 -12.90
CA VAL A 287 -2.35 3.96 -13.12
C VAL A 287 -2.76 3.99 -14.59
N MET A 288 -2.86 5.18 -15.21
CA MET A 288 -3.19 5.31 -16.64
C MET A 288 -2.23 4.52 -17.52
N ARG A 289 -0.91 4.62 -17.28
CA ARG A 289 0.10 3.85 -18.01
C ARG A 289 -0.07 2.35 -17.84
N THR A 290 -0.44 1.91 -16.64
CA THR A 290 -0.65 0.47 -16.39
C THR A 290 -1.90 -0.03 -17.09
N VAL A 291 -3.01 0.71 -17.02
CA VAL A 291 -4.25 0.37 -17.75
C VAL A 291 -4.02 0.35 -19.25
N ASP A 292 -3.26 1.30 -19.80
CA ASP A 292 -2.94 1.40 -21.23
C ASP A 292 -2.14 0.19 -21.78
N ARG A 293 -1.38 -0.49 -20.91
CA ARG A 293 -0.60 -1.69 -21.30
C ARG A 293 -1.43 -2.97 -21.31
N VAL A 294 -2.58 -2.98 -20.66
CA VAL A 294 -3.37 -4.19 -20.47
C VAL A 294 -4.68 -4.18 -21.27
N LEU A 295 -5.06 -3.03 -21.85
CA LEU A 295 -6.19 -2.82 -22.75
C LEU A 295 -5.77 -2.61 -24.19
#